data_0e248d27494ffd9a1280c545e05bde6e
#
_entry.id   0e248d27494ffd9a1280c545e05bde6e
#
_cell.length_a   1.000
_cell.length_b   1.000
_cell.length_c   1.000
_cell.angle_alpha   90.00
_cell.angle_beta   90.00
_cell.angle_gamma   90.00
#
_symmetry.space_group_name_H-M   'P 1'
#
loop_
_entity.id
_entity.type
_entity.pdbx_description
1 polymer ?
#
loop_
_entity_poly.entity_id
_entity_poly.type
_entity_poly.pdbx_seq_one_letter_code
_entity_poly.pdbx_strand_id
1 'polypeptide(L)'
;FRKYGKTDLRLEEESRSAFVGECKLWGGEKVLLDALTQLLGYVTWRDCKAALILFNKDVAGFSGVQATIDTSLQGHPKFLRAVSTGRTGEWRFVFQSQDDAGREVTVHVFAFNLYVVPERSTKKR
;
A
#
# COMPACT_ATOMS: atom_id res chain seq x y z
N PHE A 1 11.38 16.66 5.18
CA PHE A 1 10.56 15.97 4.53
C PHE A 1 9.86 15.06 5.42
N ARG A 2 10.33 14.68 6.42
CA ARG A 2 9.75 13.95 7.18
C ARG A 2 8.89 14.66 8.07
N LYS A 3 8.79 15.92 8.13
CA LYS A 3 7.93 16.61 8.83
C LYS A 3 6.58 16.27 8.52
N TYR A 4 6.23 15.76 7.42
CA TYR A 4 4.90 15.44 7.10
C TYR A 4 4.60 14.07 7.58
N GLY A 5 5.16 13.73 8.61
CA GLY A 5 4.83 12.59 9.25
C GLY A 5 5.38 11.37 8.63
N LYS A 6 4.54 10.47 8.26
CA LYS A 6 5.00 9.21 7.83
C LYS A 6 5.04 8.96 6.38
N THR A 7 4.91 9.98 5.60
CA THR A 7 4.98 9.80 4.15
C THR A 7 6.40 9.45 3.80
N ASP A 8 6.61 8.31 3.21
CA ASP A 8 7.93 7.85 2.84
C ASP A 8 8.41 8.47 1.54
N LEU A 9 7.50 8.78 0.65
CA LEU A 9 7.89 9.31 -0.64
C LEU A 9 6.86 10.32 -1.07
N ARG A 10 7.29 11.49 -1.45
CA ARG A 10 6.38 12.54 -1.85
C ARG A 10 7.02 13.39 -2.93
N LEU A 11 6.32 13.51 -4.02
CA LEU A 11 6.77 14.36 -5.12
C LEU A 11 5.77 15.47 -5.32
N GLU A 12 6.25 16.68 -5.49
CA GLU A 12 5.38 17.80 -5.66
C GLU A 12 5.71 18.54 -6.94
N GLU A 13 4.70 19.18 -7.47
CA GLU A 13 4.90 19.95 -8.67
C GLU A 13 4.05 21.20 -8.53
N GLU A 14 4.67 22.34 -8.62
CA GLU A 14 3.96 23.61 -8.52
C GLU A 14 3.07 23.70 -7.30
N SER A 15 3.63 23.45 -6.18
CA SER A 15 2.94 23.57 -4.93
C SER A 15 1.85 22.56 -4.67
N ARG A 16 1.76 21.52 -5.45
CA ARG A 16 0.82 20.47 -5.12
C ARG A 16 1.50 19.16 -5.25
N SER A 17 1.04 18.22 -4.48
CA SER A 17 1.62 16.89 -4.51
C SER A 17 1.17 16.18 -5.75
N ALA A 18 2.09 15.69 -6.52
CA ALA A 18 1.76 14.92 -7.69
C ALA A 18 1.78 13.43 -7.39
N PHE A 19 2.48 13.03 -6.35
CA PHE A 19 2.60 11.62 -6.01
C PHE A 19 2.90 11.46 -4.54
N VAL A 20 2.20 10.55 -3.88
CA VAL A 20 2.43 10.24 -2.48
C VAL A 20 2.57 8.74 -2.37
N GLY A 21 3.63 8.27 -1.77
CA GLY A 21 3.86 6.84 -1.61
C GLY A 21 4.16 6.48 -0.18
N GLU A 22 3.71 5.31 0.21
CA GLU A 22 3.96 4.79 1.54
C GLU A 22 4.59 3.43 1.37
N CYS A 23 5.74 3.18 1.99
CA CYS A 23 6.41 1.90 1.93
C CYS A 23 6.31 1.25 3.30
N LYS A 24 5.95 -0.02 3.33
CA LYS A 24 5.80 -0.73 4.58
C LYS A 24 6.29 -2.15 4.48
N LEU A 25 6.82 -2.66 5.57
CA LEU A 25 7.09 -4.07 5.66
C LEU A 25 5.76 -4.74 5.98
N TRP A 26 5.54 -5.91 5.40
CA TRP A 26 4.31 -6.64 5.66
C TRP A 26 4.26 -7.04 7.13
N GLY A 27 3.24 -6.67 7.80
CA GLY A 27 3.04 -6.98 9.21
C GLY A 27 1.63 -7.40 9.54
N GLY A 28 0.88 -7.87 8.54
CA GLY A 28 -0.47 -8.34 8.77
C GLY A 28 -1.52 -7.35 8.34
N GLU A 29 -2.76 -7.75 8.47
CA GLU A 29 -3.87 -6.96 8.00
C GLU A 29 -3.99 -5.60 8.69
N LYS A 30 -3.81 -5.57 9.98
CA LYS A 30 -3.98 -4.31 10.69
C LYS A 30 -2.95 -3.28 10.26
N VAL A 31 -1.71 -3.70 10.11
CA VAL A 31 -0.66 -2.80 9.68
C VAL A 31 -0.98 -2.28 8.28
N LEU A 32 -1.48 -3.17 7.42
CA LEU A 32 -1.85 -2.79 6.07
C LEU A 32 -2.95 -1.75 6.05
N LEU A 33 -4.02 -1.99 6.80
CA LEU A 33 -5.15 -1.07 6.79
C LEU A 33 -4.79 0.27 7.41
N ASP A 34 -3.96 0.25 8.45
CA ASP A 34 -3.51 1.49 9.05
C ASP A 34 -2.66 2.28 8.07
N ALA A 35 -1.82 1.60 7.31
CA ALA A 35 -0.98 2.26 6.31
C ALA A 35 -1.83 2.89 5.23
N LEU A 36 -2.87 2.18 4.80
CA LEU A 36 -3.75 2.73 3.78
C LEU A 36 -4.50 3.95 4.29
N THR A 37 -5.01 3.87 5.51
CA THR A 37 -5.73 4.98 6.10
C THR A 37 -4.82 6.20 6.21
N GLN A 38 -3.57 5.97 6.58
CA GLN A 38 -2.61 7.04 6.69
C GLN A 38 -2.32 7.64 5.32
N LEU A 39 -2.16 6.79 4.32
CA LEU A 39 -1.90 7.24 2.96
C LEU A 39 -3.05 8.10 2.46
N LEU A 40 -4.29 7.67 2.68
CA LEU A 40 -5.44 8.43 2.24
C LEU A 40 -5.49 9.79 2.93
N GLY A 41 -4.99 9.87 4.15
CA GLY A 41 -4.94 11.14 4.86
C GLY A 41 -3.96 12.13 4.26
N TYR A 42 -2.96 11.64 3.53
CA TYR A 42 -2.00 12.53 2.91
C TYR A 42 -2.47 12.98 1.53
N VAL A 43 -3.37 12.24 0.90
CA VAL A 43 -3.82 12.56 -0.44
C VAL A 43 -5.05 13.43 -0.31
N THR A 44 -4.82 14.71 -0.01
CA THR A 44 -5.92 15.61 0.29
C THR A 44 -6.30 16.50 -0.86
N TRP A 45 -5.46 16.61 -1.89
CA TRP A 45 -5.78 17.46 -3.02
C TRP A 45 -6.04 16.67 -4.25
N ARG A 46 -6.78 17.30 -5.14
CA ARG A 46 -7.08 16.71 -6.39
C ARG A 46 -5.90 16.17 -7.08
N ASP A 47 -6.08 15.30 -7.92
CA ASP A 47 -5.07 14.80 -8.83
C ASP A 47 -3.81 14.22 -8.23
N CYS A 48 -3.79 13.93 -6.97
CA CYS A 48 -2.65 13.26 -6.40
C CYS A 48 -2.73 11.80 -6.75
N LYS A 49 -1.58 11.22 -7.07
CA LYS A 49 -1.49 9.80 -7.29
C LYS A 49 -0.93 9.17 -6.04
N ALA A 50 -1.43 8.03 -5.67
CA ALA A 50 -1.02 7.38 -4.44
C ALA A 50 -0.53 5.97 -4.71
N ALA A 51 0.47 5.55 -3.97
CA ALA A 51 1.00 4.20 -4.07
C ALA A 51 1.28 3.64 -2.69
N LEU A 52 1.00 2.36 -2.52
CA LEU A 52 1.30 1.65 -1.31
C LEU A 52 2.21 0.50 -1.70
N ILE A 53 3.42 0.49 -1.17
CA ILE A 53 4.42 -0.48 -1.55
C ILE A 53 4.74 -1.34 -0.35
N LEU A 54 4.51 -2.64 -0.48
CA LEU A 54 4.64 -3.57 0.61
C LEU A 54 5.76 -4.55 0.35
N PHE A 55 6.58 -4.78 1.36
CA PHE A 55 7.68 -5.72 1.23
C PHE A 55 7.48 -6.85 2.22
N ASN A 56 7.41 -8.07 1.73
CA ASN A 56 7.28 -9.23 2.59
C ASN A 56 8.67 -9.78 2.89
N LYS A 57 9.08 -9.65 4.13
CA LYS A 57 10.37 -10.13 4.53
C LYS A 57 10.29 -11.37 5.39
N ASP A 58 9.26 -11.49 6.18
CA ASP A 58 9.19 -12.50 7.23
C ASP A 58 8.25 -13.67 7.01
N VAL A 59 7.38 -13.61 6.06
CA VAL A 59 6.36 -14.65 5.88
C VAL A 59 6.68 -15.52 4.68
N ALA A 60 6.75 -16.83 4.92
CA ALA A 60 7.10 -17.77 3.88
C ALA A 60 6.07 -17.88 2.77
N GLY A 61 4.80 -17.80 3.08
CA GLY A 61 3.77 -18.00 2.07
C GLY A 61 3.35 -16.71 1.41
N PHE A 62 4.07 -16.29 0.41
CA PHE A 62 3.77 -15.02 -0.24
C PHE A 62 2.40 -14.99 -0.91
N SER A 63 1.93 -16.13 -1.43
CA SER A 63 0.61 -16.14 -2.05
C SER A 63 -0.47 -15.87 -1.01
N GLY A 64 -0.26 -16.30 0.22
CA GLY A 64 -1.19 -16.00 1.30
C GLY A 64 -1.16 -14.52 1.65
N VAL A 65 0.02 -13.91 1.61
CA VAL A 65 0.15 -12.49 1.85
C VAL A 65 -0.61 -11.73 0.76
N GLN A 66 -0.46 -12.14 -0.48
CA GLN A 66 -1.16 -11.49 -1.58
C GLN A 66 -2.67 -11.61 -1.43
N ALA A 67 -3.14 -12.79 -1.04
CA ALA A 67 -4.58 -12.98 -0.85
C ALA A 67 -5.11 -12.10 0.27
N THR A 68 -4.33 -11.95 1.34
CA THR A 68 -4.74 -11.11 2.46
C THR A 68 -4.78 -9.64 2.04
N ILE A 69 -3.80 -9.20 1.26
CA ILE A 69 -3.79 -7.84 0.77
C ILE A 69 -5.06 -7.57 -0.04
N ASP A 70 -5.35 -8.46 -0.96
CA ASP A 70 -6.50 -8.28 -1.84
C ASP A 70 -7.80 -8.20 -1.03
N THR A 71 -8.01 -9.12 -0.14
CA THR A 71 -9.23 -9.17 0.64
C THR A 71 -9.33 -8.01 1.62
N SER A 72 -8.23 -7.69 2.28
CA SER A 72 -8.25 -6.66 3.31
C SER A 72 -8.50 -5.29 2.74
N LEU A 73 -7.86 -4.97 1.64
CA LEU A 73 -8.04 -3.64 1.06
C LEU A 73 -9.45 -3.46 0.52
N GLN A 74 -10.03 -4.53 -0.01
CA GLN A 74 -11.40 -4.43 -0.48
C GLN A 74 -12.38 -4.31 0.68
N GLY A 75 -11.95 -4.65 1.88
CA GLY A 75 -12.80 -4.51 3.06
C GLY A 75 -12.64 -3.16 3.75
N HIS A 76 -11.80 -2.29 3.25
CA HIS A 76 -11.59 -0.98 3.88
C HIS A 76 -12.87 -0.15 3.75
N PRO A 77 -13.23 0.61 4.79
CA PRO A 77 -14.47 1.39 4.75
C PRO A 77 -14.57 2.38 3.60
N LYS A 78 -13.46 2.81 3.07
CA LYS A 78 -13.47 3.77 1.97
C LYS A 78 -13.32 3.12 0.60
N PHE A 79 -13.24 1.79 0.55
CA PHE A 79 -13.06 1.11 -0.73
C PHE A 79 -14.28 1.27 -1.62
N LEU A 80 -14.05 1.60 -2.89
CA LEU A 80 -15.14 1.74 -3.84
C LEU A 80 -15.13 0.64 -4.89
N ARG A 81 -13.99 0.40 -5.53
CA ARG A 81 -13.94 -0.63 -6.55
C ARG A 81 -12.51 -0.96 -6.94
N ALA A 82 -12.35 -2.08 -7.58
CA ALA A 82 -11.05 -2.55 -8.05
C ALA A 82 -10.96 -2.34 -9.56
N VAL A 83 -9.76 -2.03 -10.02
CA VAL A 83 -9.49 -1.88 -11.45
C VAL A 83 -8.43 -2.91 -11.79
N SER A 84 -8.68 -3.71 -12.81
CA SER A 84 -7.77 -4.78 -13.18
C SER A 84 -6.43 -4.24 -13.63
N THR A 85 -5.34 -4.84 -13.19
CA THR A 85 -4.02 -4.46 -13.66
C THR A 85 -3.46 -5.51 -14.62
N GLY A 86 -4.03 -6.71 -14.56
CA GLY A 86 -3.52 -7.80 -15.37
C GLY A 86 -2.21 -8.36 -14.85
N ARG A 87 -1.79 -7.98 -13.63
CA ARG A 87 -0.53 -8.45 -13.07
C ARG A 87 -0.69 -8.93 -11.66
N THR A 88 -0.03 -10.03 -11.34
CA THR A 88 -0.01 -10.56 -9.99
C THR A 88 0.91 -9.69 -9.16
N GLY A 89 0.51 -9.40 -7.95
CA GLY A 89 1.32 -8.60 -7.04
C GLY A 89 1.15 -7.11 -7.22
N GLU A 90 0.23 -6.72 -8.10
CA GLU A 90 -0.11 -5.33 -8.30
C GLU A 90 -1.60 -5.18 -8.28
N TRP A 91 -2.08 -4.16 -7.59
CA TRP A 91 -3.51 -3.88 -7.51
C TRP A 91 -3.72 -2.41 -7.81
N ARG A 92 -4.90 -2.08 -8.28
CA ARG A 92 -5.28 -0.70 -8.46
C ARG A 92 -6.68 -0.59 -7.90
N PHE A 93 -6.79 0.06 -6.76
CA PHE A 93 -8.08 0.17 -6.08
C PHE A 93 -8.48 1.63 -5.96
N VAL A 94 -9.76 1.88 -6.07
CA VAL A 94 -10.27 3.23 -5.95
C VAL A 94 -10.96 3.35 -4.61
N PHE A 95 -10.62 4.40 -3.89
CA PHE A 95 -11.18 4.67 -2.57
C PHE A 95 -11.84 6.04 -2.56
N GLN A 96 -12.75 6.23 -1.63
CA GLN A 96 -13.36 7.52 -1.45
C GLN A 96 -12.39 8.39 -0.69
N SER A 97 -12.28 9.65 -1.08
CA SER A 97 -11.40 10.58 -0.40
C SER A 97 -11.87 10.81 1.03
N GLN A 98 -10.95 10.97 1.94
CA GLN A 98 -11.30 11.25 3.32
C GLN A 98 -11.81 12.67 3.50
N ASP A 99 -11.35 13.58 2.66
CA ASP A 99 -11.75 14.96 2.77
C ASP A 99 -13.05 15.29 2.07
N ASP A 100 -13.36 14.59 1.02
CA ASP A 100 -14.47 14.97 0.18
C ASP A 100 -15.13 13.72 -0.36
N ALA A 101 -16.33 13.45 0.12
CA ALA A 101 -17.03 12.23 -0.25
C ALA A 101 -17.31 12.15 -1.75
N GLY A 102 -17.28 13.28 -2.43
CA GLY A 102 -17.51 13.28 -3.87
C GLY A 102 -16.28 13.02 -4.71
N ARG A 103 -15.11 12.81 -4.06
CA ARG A 103 -13.89 12.60 -4.80
C ARG A 103 -13.38 11.19 -4.60
N GLU A 104 -12.70 10.70 -5.60
CA GLU A 104 -12.13 9.37 -5.57
C GLU A 104 -10.62 9.45 -5.65
N VAL A 105 -9.96 8.51 -4.99
CA VAL A 105 -8.51 8.41 -5.01
C VAL A 105 -8.15 7.03 -5.51
N THR A 106 -7.31 6.98 -6.53
CA THR A 106 -6.84 5.71 -7.04
C THR A 106 -5.51 5.41 -6.37
N VAL A 107 -5.42 4.25 -5.74
CA VAL A 107 -4.22 3.84 -5.06
C VAL A 107 -3.63 2.63 -5.80
N HIS A 108 -2.37 2.74 -6.16
CA HIS A 108 -1.66 1.64 -6.79
C HIS A 108 -0.94 0.89 -5.68
N VAL A 109 -1.15 -0.40 -5.61
CA VAL A 109 -0.57 -1.22 -4.55
C VAL A 109 0.38 -2.23 -5.17
N PHE A 110 1.57 -2.32 -4.60
CA PHE A 110 2.58 -3.25 -5.08
C PHE A 110 3.05 -4.09 -3.92
N ALA A 111 3.26 -5.36 -4.13
CA ALA A 111 3.79 -6.22 -3.09
C ALA A 111 4.99 -6.97 -3.67
N PHE A 112 6.09 -6.91 -2.94
CA PHE A 112 7.32 -7.56 -3.34
C PHE A 112 7.74 -8.57 -2.29
N ASN A 113 8.20 -9.72 -2.75
CA ASN A 113 8.60 -10.78 -1.84
C ASN A 113 10.10 -10.79 -1.67
N LEU A 114 10.53 -10.39 -0.48
CA LEU A 114 11.93 -10.40 -0.13
C LEU A 114 12.27 -11.55 0.82
N TYR A 115 11.31 -12.42 1.06
CA TYR A 115 11.53 -13.52 2.00
C TYR A 115 12.55 -14.48 1.43
N VAL A 116 13.52 -14.84 2.26
CA VAL A 116 14.51 -15.79 1.88
C VAL A 116 14.44 -16.93 2.88
N VAL A 117 14.39 -18.15 2.40
CA VAL A 117 14.33 -19.31 3.29
C VAL A 117 15.58 -19.33 4.14
N PRO A 118 15.45 -19.42 5.46
CA PRO A 118 16.62 -19.44 6.32
C PRO A 118 17.47 -20.66 6.03
N GLU A 119 18.80 -20.46 6.07
CA GLU A 119 19.64 -21.56 5.83
C GLU A 119 19.72 -22.36 7.03
N ARG A 120 19.37 -23.47 7.08
CA ARG A 120 19.35 -24.17 8.19
C ARG A 120 20.24 -25.08 8.33
N SER A 121 20.55 -25.37 7.69
CA SER A 121 21.31 -26.21 7.76
C SER A 121 22.35 -25.93 8.30
N THR A 122 22.51 -25.31 8.25
CA THR A 122 23.55 -24.89 8.54
C THR A 122 23.65 -25.16 9.79
N LYS A 123 23.35 -25.37 10.08
CA LYS A 123 23.47 -25.40 11.01
C LYS A 123 23.21 -26.35 11.63
N LYS A 124 23.22 -26.83 11.67
CA LYS A 124 23.08 -27.53 12.26
C LYS A 124 23.36 -28.52 12.20
N ARG A 125 23.91 -28.85 11.93
CA ARG A 125 24.13 -29.63 11.79
C ARG A 125 24.81 -30.05 12.05
#